data_d1d718cc00ac162a19d4e3ba51192a88
#
_entry.id   d1d718cc00ac162a19d4e3ba51192a88
#
_cell.length_a   1.000
_cell.length_b   1.000
_cell.length_c   1.000
_cell.angle_alpha   90.00
_cell.angle_beta   90.00
_cell.angle_gamma   90.00
#
_symmetry.space_group_name_H-M   'P 1'
#
loop_
_entity.id
_entity.type
_entity.pdbx_description
1 polymer ?
#
loop_
_entity_poly.entity_id
_entity_poly.type
_entity_poly.pdbx_seq_one_letter_code
_entity_poly.pdbx_strand_id
1 'polypeptide(L)'
;MKINRGDSQDKGSQSRQVYHAAPAPAPKRPVQPDPDPQDLYEDAEGPDEYAEDDDDEPVRRRFPIGLVVLVVILAIVGIGGWKVFQFYGEVAGNGELGPEQTVTIEQGSTVADITNVLKDDGVIQYDWLFKLYAKYSGRASGLQYGDFTLRSVMDYNTILKTLSVQQVKLKTITITFPEGYTAVAIAQKMEENGLCSVDDFLACANGEDGSDFSQYDFWNAIPDTEGRLMKCEGYLFPDTYEFFTDDSVYNYVNTFYKAFDAKTSDLWDTINEKGTTMNDVVILASFIQEEAGMPAEDAKVSACFHNRLESDDPQWAEHKLESNASSYIMNDSDNNYLWNSPTAAYYGWPEQGAVPDDVLAHYDTYRISGLPAGAITNPGIDAIAAALNPD
;
A
#
# COMPACT_ATOMS: atom_id res chain seq x y z
N MET A 1 -23.63 2.62 52.88
CA MET A 1 -22.72 2.00 53.85
C MET A 1 -21.32 2.04 53.25
N LYS A 2 -20.57 3.02 53.61
CA LYS A 2 -19.16 3.11 54.07
C LYS A 2 -18.28 1.90 53.66
N ILE A 3 -17.26 2.18 52.83
CA ILE A 3 -15.82 2.37 53.13
C ILE A 3 -15.03 1.16 52.59
N ASN A 4 -13.88 1.31 51.96
CA ASN A 4 -12.63 1.85 52.48
C ASN A 4 -11.61 2.14 51.32
N ARG A 5 -10.86 3.19 51.50
CA ARG A 5 -9.64 3.55 50.78
C ARG A 5 -8.49 2.65 51.30
N GLY A 6 -7.59 2.26 50.40
CA GLY A 6 -6.29 1.73 50.72
C GLY A 6 -5.23 2.39 49.84
N ASP A 7 -4.49 3.31 50.42
CA ASP A 7 -3.25 3.89 49.94
C ASP A 7 -2.17 2.80 49.81
N SER A 8 -1.41 2.80 48.75
CA SER A 8 -0.10 2.16 48.68
C SER A 8 0.86 3.00 47.82
N GLN A 9 1.66 3.65 48.55
CA GLN A 9 2.96 4.28 48.32
C GLN A 9 3.75 3.88 47.06
N ASP A 10 4.09 4.92 46.39
CA ASP A 10 5.26 5.22 45.59
C ASP A 10 6.57 4.59 46.11
N LYS A 11 7.29 3.86 45.25
CA LYS A 11 8.73 3.60 45.38
C LYS A 11 9.40 3.88 44.03
N GLY A 12 9.94 5.07 43.97
CA GLY A 12 10.85 5.48 42.93
C GLY A 12 12.07 4.56 42.80
N SER A 13 12.28 4.05 41.62
CA SER A 13 13.52 3.39 41.21
C SER A 13 14.39 4.42 40.48
N GLN A 14 15.37 4.93 41.19
CA GLN A 14 16.47 5.72 40.60
C GLN A 14 17.38 4.78 39.80
N SER A 15 17.37 4.92 38.49
CA SER A 15 18.39 4.32 37.64
C SER A 15 19.69 5.12 37.72
N ARG A 16 20.69 4.51 38.33
CA ARG A 16 22.10 4.96 38.40
C ARG A 16 22.68 4.94 36.99
N GLN A 17 22.98 6.09 36.43
CA GLN A 17 23.85 6.21 35.26
C GLN A 17 25.31 5.86 35.68
N VAL A 18 25.83 4.81 35.09
CA VAL A 18 27.24 4.47 35.18
C VAL A 18 27.98 5.22 34.07
N TYR A 19 28.77 6.23 34.46
CA TYR A 19 29.70 6.88 33.56
C TYR A 19 30.90 5.98 33.36
N HIS A 20 31.10 5.46 32.17
CA HIS A 20 32.37 4.87 31.76
C HIS A 20 33.36 5.99 31.41
N ALA A 21 34.42 6.09 32.21
CA ALA A 21 35.53 6.96 31.94
C ALA A 21 36.28 6.53 30.68
N ALA A 22 36.68 7.52 29.86
CA ALA A 22 37.51 7.32 28.68
C ALA A 22 38.91 6.81 29.05
N PRO A 23 39.55 5.95 28.24
CA PRO A 23 40.90 5.49 28.49
C PRO A 23 41.91 6.61 28.24
N ALA A 24 42.95 6.63 29.12
CA ALA A 24 44.05 7.56 29.09
C ALA A 24 44.93 7.38 27.83
N PRO A 25 45.57 8.45 27.32
CA PRO A 25 46.43 8.38 26.14
C PRO A 25 47.75 7.65 26.43
N ALA A 26 48.19 6.86 25.45
CA ALA A 26 49.46 6.10 25.50
C ALA A 26 50.72 7.00 25.55
N PRO A 27 51.81 6.57 26.21
CA PRO A 27 53.02 7.35 26.33
C PRO A 27 53.77 7.49 25.01
N LYS A 28 54.27 8.71 24.76
CA LYS A 28 55.11 9.06 23.61
C LYS A 28 56.50 8.39 23.72
N ARG A 29 56.97 7.76 22.64
CA ARG A 29 58.34 7.26 22.50
C ARG A 29 59.34 8.44 22.42
N PRO A 30 60.53 8.29 22.97
CA PRO A 30 61.59 9.31 22.88
C PRO A 30 62.12 9.42 21.45
N VAL A 31 62.31 10.65 21.03
CA VAL A 31 62.99 11.02 19.77
C VAL A 31 64.49 10.88 19.97
N GLN A 32 65.13 10.10 19.10
CA GLN A 32 66.62 10.13 18.96
C GLN A 32 67.01 11.32 18.08
N PRO A 33 68.07 12.02 18.40
CA PRO A 33 68.57 13.12 17.59
C PRO A 33 69.33 12.63 16.36
N ASP A 34 69.18 13.37 15.28
CA ASP A 34 69.96 13.21 14.04
C ASP A 34 71.43 13.48 14.22
N PRO A 35 72.34 12.75 13.53
CA PRO A 35 73.78 13.03 13.57
C PRO A 35 74.13 14.22 12.64
N ASP A 36 75.05 15.00 13.14
CA ASP A 36 75.68 16.21 12.59
C ASP A 36 76.48 15.91 11.29
N PRO A 37 76.39 16.77 10.25
CA PRO A 37 77.10 16.57 8.99
C PRO A 37 78.41 17.31 8.94
N GLN A 38 79.38 16.87 9.70
CA GLN A 38 80.78 17.26 9.54
C GLN A 38 81.65 16.09 9.91
N ASP A 39 82.20 15.43 8.89
CA ASP A 39 83.49 14.69 8.89
C ASP A 39 83.50 13.77 7.67
N LEU A 40 84.18 14.20 6.65
CA LEU A 40 84.80 13.39 5.60
C LEU A 40 85.50 14.29 4.57
N TYR A 41 86.57 14.86 4.97
CA TYR A 41 87.67 15.18 4.07
C TYR A 41 88.94 14.57 4.71
N GLU A 42 89.60 13.72 3.97
CA GLU A 42 91.06 13.66 3.88
C GLU A 42 91.50 12.50 2.97
N ASP A 43 92.17 12.94 1.92
CA ASP A 43 93.40 12.52 1.31
C ASP A 43 93.60 11.12 0.73
N ALA A 44 94.00 11.10 -0.54
CA ALA A 44 95.29 10.66 -0.96
C ALA A 44 95.51 10.70 -2.48
N GLU A 45 96.68 11.26 -2.78
CA GLU A 45 97.24 11.47 -4.10
C GLU A 45 97.79 10.20 -4.79
N GLY A 46 97.76 10.24 -6.14
CA GLY A 46 98.42 9.60 -7.24
C GLY A 46 99.64 8.70 -7.07
N PRO A 47 100.40 8.33 -8.11
CA PRO A 47 100.34 8.74 -9.52
C PRO A 47 100.43 7.57 -10.55
N ASP A 48 100.33 7.99 -11.84
CA ASP A 48 100.90 7.52 -13.10
C ASP A 48 101.36 6.07 -13.31
N GLU A 49 100.82 5.43 -14.39
CA GLU A 49 101.72 4.87 -15.44
C GLU A 49 100.92 4.41 -16.68
N TYR A 50 101.51 4.78 -17.87
CA TYR A 50 100.99 4.45 -19.18
C TYR A 50 101.23 2.98 -19.53
N ALA A 51 100.24 2.38 -20.25
CA ALA A 51 100.50 1.31 -21.20
C ALA A 51 99.40 1.31 -22.27
N GLU A 52 99.80 1.57 -23.50
CA GLU A 52 99.06 1.28 -24.75
C GLU A 52 98.97 -0.22 -24.87
N ASP A 53 97.75 -0.72 -25.25
CA ASP A 53 97.65 -1.89 -26.12
C ASP A 53 96.30 -1.89 -26.82
N ASP A 54 96.39 -1.94 -28.15
CA ASP A 54 95.30 -2.21 -29.09
C ASP A 54 94.61 -3.55 -28.77
N ASP A 55 93.26 -3.57 -28.69
CA ASP A 55 92.49 -4.74 -29.09
C ASP A 55 91.03 -4.34 -29.42
N ASP A 56 90.67 -4.68 -30.60
CA ASP A 56 89.35 -4.58 -31.18
C ASP A 56 88.25 -5.26 -30.29
N GLU A 57 87.46 -4.53 -29.53
CA GLU A 57 86.25 -5.07 -28.93
C GLU A 57 85.00 -4.65 -29.69
N PRO A 58 83.97 -5.54 -29.88
CA PRO A 58 82.77 -5.25 -30.62
C PRO A 58 81.93 -4.25 -29.87
N VAL A 59 81.47 -3.22 -30.56
CA VAL A 59 80.57 -2.19 -30.08
C VAL A 59 79.32 -2.82 -29.54
N ARG A 60 79.29 -3.09 -28.22
CA ARG A 60 78.00 -3.42 -27.51
C ARG A 60 77.10 -2.19 -27.61
N ARG A 61 76.07 -2.28 -28.49
CA ARG A 61 74.99 -1.33 -28.48
C ARG A 61 74.35 -1.35 -27.09
N ARG A 62 74.66 -0.38 -26.26
CA ARG A 62 73.98 -0.13 -25.01
C ARG A 62 72.57 0.23 -25.38
N PHE A 63 71.65 -0.73 -25.22
CA PHE A 63 70.22 -0.45 -25.23
C PHE A 63 69.96 0.68 -24.23
N PRO A 64 69.30 1.77 -24.59
CA PRO A 64 69.05 2.86 -23.66
C PRO A 64 68.02 2.43 -22.62
N ILE A 65 68.50 1.80 -21.54
CA ILE A 65 67.69 1.33 -20.40
C ILE A 65 66.76 2.44 -19.92
N GLY A 66 67.23 3.70 -19.95
CA GLY A 66 66.39 4.84 -19.61
C GLY A 66 65.17 5.04 -20.52
N LEU A 67 65.32 4.73 -21.84
CA LEU A 67 64.17 4.80 -22.78
C LEU A 67 63.15 3.67 -22.50
N VAL A 68 63.65 2.48 -22.22
CA VAL A 68 62.77 1.33 -21.86
C VAL A 68 62.00 1.61 -20.55
N VAL A 69 62.69 2.12 -19.53
CA VAL A 69 62.05 2.54 -18.29
C VAL A 69 61.02 3.64 -18.50
N LEU A 70 61.29 4.62 -19.30
CA LEU A 70 60.33 5.69 -19.66
C LEU A 70 59.10 5.15 -20.40
N VAL A 71 59.30 4.24 -21.36
CA VAL A 71 58.19 3.58 -22.08
C VAL A 71 57.32 2.72 -21.13
N VAL A 72 57.94 2.00 -20.22
CA VAL A 72 57.22 1.21 -19.19
C VAL A 72 56.41 2.12 -18.25
N ILE A 73 57.00 3.24 -17.80
CA ILE A 73 56.28 4.21 -16.95
C ILE A 73 55.09 4.82 -17.75
N LEU A 74 55.30 5.22 -18.98
CA LEU A 74 54.22 5.76 -19.83
C LEU A 74 53.14 4.71 -20.08
N ALA A 75 53.51 3.45 -20.28
CA ALA A 75 52.54 2.34 -20.41
C ALA A 75 51.74 2.15 -19.14
N ILE A 76 52.38 2.15 -17.96
CA ILE A 76 51.70 2.04 -16.66
C ILE A 76 50.76 3.21 -16.44
N VAL A 77 51.19 4.44 -16.70
CA VAL A 77 50.36 5.64 -16.59
C VAL A 77 49.20 5.62 -17.58
N GLY A 78 49.45 5.17 -18.83
CA GLY A 78 48.43 5.05 -19.87
C GLY A 78 47.38 3.99 -19.52
N ILE A 79 47.81 2.79 -19.08
CA ILE A 79 46.89 1.72 -18.64
C ILE A 79 46.15 2.14 -17.36
N GLY A 80 46.86 2.74 -16.39
CA GLY A 80 46.26 3.25 -15.15
C GLY A 80 45.21 4.33 -15.43
N GLY A 81 45.53 5.31 -16.30
CA GLY A 81 44.63 6.37 -16.71
C GLY A 81 43.38 5.84 -17.43
N TRP A 82 43.56 4.85 -18.32
CA TRP A 82 42.43 4.19 -19.01
C TRP A 82 41.53 3.43 -18.04
N LYS A 83 42.12 2.72 -17.07
CA LYS A 83 41.32 2.05 -16.02
C LYS A 83 40.56 3.03 -15.12
N VAL A 84 41.18 4.12 -14.73
CA VAL A 84 40.49 5.19 -13.97
C VAL A 84 39.32 5.78 -14.78
N PHE A 85 39.52 5.98 -16.08
CA PHE A 85 38.44 6.43 -16.96
C PHE A 85 37.29 5.44 -17.07
N GLN A 86 37.56 4.12 -17.17
CA GLN A 86 36.52 3.09 -17.13
C GLN A 86 35.74 3.09 -15.82
N PHE A 87 36.43 3.18 -14.68
CA PHE A 87 35.79 3.22 -13.37
C PHE A 87 34.93 4.48 -13.17
N TYR A 88 35.45 5.63 -13.65
CA TYR A 88 34.65 6.86 -13.65
C TYR A 88 33.42 6.74 -14.52
N GLY A 89 33.55 6.14 -15.70
CA GLY A 89 32.44 5.90 -16.63
C GLY A 89 31.33 5.07 -16.01
N GLU A 90 31.68 4.02 -15.25
CA GLU A 90 30.69 3.18 -14.57
C GLU A 90 30.01 3.90 -13.40
N VAL A 91 30.79 4.60 -12.54
CA VAL A 91 30.21 5.37 -11.43
C VAL A 91 29.25 6.46 -11.93
N ALA A 92 29.59 7.10 -13.06
CA ALA A 92 28.81 8.17 -13.66
C ALA A 92 27.69 7.70 -14.61
N GLY A 93 27.60 6.40 -14.89
CA GLY A 93 26.62 5.86 -15.84
C GLY A 93 26.85 6.33 -17.27
N ASN A 94 28.12 6.42 -17.71
CA ASN A 94 28.48 6.89 -19.05
C ASN A 94 28.26 5.77 -20.08
N GLY A 95 27.11 5.80 -20.75
CA GLY A 95 26.77 4.84 -21.80
C GLY A 95 25.28 4.91 -22.14
N GLU A 96 24.86 4.08 -23.07
CA GLU A 96 23.46 3.94 -23.42
C GLU A 96 22.79 3.03 -22.37
N LEU A 97 21.70 3.54 -21.76
CA LEU A 97 20.95 2.78 -20.76
C LEU A 97 20.35 1.52 -21.37
N GLY A 98 20.55 0.39 -20.75
CA GLY A 98 19.93 -0.87 -21.14
C GLY A 98 18.42 -0.89 -20.91
N PRO A 99 17.75 -1.99 -21.27
CA PRO A 99 16.33 -2.18 -20.97
C PRO A 99 16.06 -2.17 -19.47
N GLU A 100 14.83 -1.86 -19.09
CA GLU A 100 14.36 -2.01 -17.73
C GLU A 100 14.31 -3.50 -17.33
N GLN A 101 14.78 -3.79 -16.14
CA GLN A 101 14.71 -5.12 -15.56
C GLN A 101 14.36 -5.03 -14.07
N THR A 102 13.64 -6.02 -13.58
CA THR A 102 13.33 -6.14 -12.17
C THR A 102 14.45 -6.88 -11.45
N VAL A 103 15.03 -6.25 -10.44
CA VAL A 103 16.06 -6.82 -9.55
C VAL A 103 15.42 -7.05 -8.19
N THR A 104 15.41 -8.30 -7.72
CA THR A 104 14.84 -8.68 -6.42
C THR A 104 15.93 -8.74 -5.35
N ILE A 105 15.77 -7.94 -4.30
CA ILE A 105 16.63 -7.96 -3.11
C ILE A 105 15.88 -8.63 -1.97
N GLU A 106 16.43 -9.72 -1.45
CA GLU A 106 15.81 -10.49 -0.36
C GLU A 106 15.89 -9.74 0.98
N GLN A 107 14.89 -9.98 1.85
CA GLN A 107 14.88 -9.41 3.18
C GLN A 107 16.08 -9.92 4.01
N GLY A 108 16.81 -8.99 4.62
CA GLY A 108 18.01 -9.31 5.41
C GLY A 108 19.31 -9.36 4.60
N SER A 109 19.27 -9.06 3.30
CA SER A 109 20.45 -8.98 2.45
C SER A 109 21.45 -7.94 2.99
N THR A 110 22.73 -8.33 3.06
CA THR A 110 23.80 -7.39 3.34
C THR A 110 24.16 -6.56 2.11
N VAL A 111 24.90 -5.46 2.28
CA VAL A 111 25.43 -4.67 1.14
C VAL A 111 26.24 -5.55 0.18
N ALA A 112 26.90 -6.59 0.68
CA ALA A 112 27.65 -7.53 -0.15
C ALA A 112 26.71 -8.38 -1.01
N ASP A 113 25.63 -8.89 -0.43
CA ASP A 113 24.62 -9.69 -1.15
C ASP A 113 23.91 -8.85 -2.21
N ILE A 114 23.46 -7.63 -1.86
CA ILE A 114 22.87 -6.67 -2.80
C ILE A 114 23.81 -6.42 -3.98
N THR A 115 25.09 -6.19 -3.69
CA THR A 115 26.06 -5.91 -4.74
C THR A 115 26.30 -7.10 -5.67
N ASN A 116 26.26 -8.33 -5.12
CA ASN A 116 26.38 -9.54 -5.93
C ASN A 116 25.17 -9.69 -6.86
N VAL A 117 23.95 -9.50 -6.35
CA VAL A 117 22.71 -9.51 -7.16
C VAL A 117 22.80 -8.47 -8.29
N LEU A 118 23.17 -7.21 -7.98
CA LEU A 118 23.30 -6.16 -9.00
C LEU A 118 24.31 -6.49 -10.08
N LYS A 119 25.38 -7.22 -9.74
CA LYS A 119 26.40 -7.65 -10.69
C LYS A 119 25.94 -8.83 -11.53
N ASP A 120 25.30 -9.82 -10.91
CA ASP A 120 24.80 -11.01 -11.57
C ASP A 120 23.68 -10.67 -12.57
N ASP A 121 22.86 -9.68 -12.23
CA ASP A 121 21.83 -9.11 -13.12
C ASP A 121 22.40 -8.10 -14.13
N GLY A 122 23.72 -7.83 -14.11
CA GLY A 122 24.38 -6.96 -15.09
C GLY A 122 24.04 -5.47 -14.94
N VAL A 123 23.52 -5.04 -13.80
CA VAL A 123 23.28 -3.60 -13.50
C VAL A 123 24.61 -2.87 -13.28
N ILE A 124 25.54 -3.53 -12.60
CA ILE A 124 26.88 -3.02 -12.34
C ILE A 124 27.95 -4.01 -12.84
N GLN A 125 29.14 -3.51 -13.20
CA GLN A 125 30.26 -4.34 -13.63
C GLN A 125 31.25 -4.62 -12.51
N TYR A 126 31.57 -3.63 -11.66
CA TYR A 126 32.58 -3.71 -10.62
C TYR A 126 31.97 -3.67 -9.21
N ASP A 127 31.74 -4.85 -8.61
CA ASP A 127 31.15 -5.03 -7.28
C ASP A 127 31.93 -4.29 -6.17
N TRP A 128 33.26 -4.37 -6.20
CA TRP A 128 34.11 -3.70 -5.20
C TRP A 128 33.99 -2.17 -5.29
N LEU A 129 33.81 -1.63 -6.49
CA LEU A 129 33.68 -0.18 -6.72
C LEU A 129 32.35 0.33 -6.21
N PHE A 130 31.28 -0.42 -6.45
CA PHE A 130 29.94 -0.09 -5.93
C PHE A 130 29.89 -0.16 -4.40
N LYS A 131 30.49 -1.19 -3.78
CA LYS A 131 30.62 -1.31 -2.31
C LYS A 131 31.34 -0.11 -1.72
N LEU A 132 32.46 0.29 -2.36
CA LEU A 132 33.24 1.44 -1.94
C LEU A 132 32.43 2.73 -2.04
N TYR A 133 31.73 2.93 -3.16
CA TYR A 133 30.89 4.10 -3.38
C TYR A 133 29.71 4.15 -2.39
N ALA A 134 29.00 3.06 -2.16
CA ALA A 134 27.93 2.96 -1.19
C ALA A 134 28.37 3.33 0.22
N LYS A 135 29.56 2.83 0.63
CA LYS A 135 30.16 3.14 1.93
C LYS A 135 30.50 4.62 2.09
N TYR A 136 31.15 5.21 1.10
CA TYR A 136 31.62 6.62 1.19
C TYR A 136 30.49 7.63 0.95
N SER A 137 29.44 7.26 0.21
CA SER A 137 28.23 8.10 0.07
C SER A 137 27.36 8.15 1.33
N GLY A 138 27.66 7.31 2.34
CA GLY A 138 26.87 7.20 3.56
C GLY A 138 25.50 6.50 3.39
N ARG A 139 25.23 5.93 2.21
CA ARG A 139 23.91 5.32 1.89
C ARG A 139 23.85 3.81 2.09
N ALA A 140 24.95 3.18 2.45
CA ALA A 140 25.02 1.72 2.64
C ALA A 140 24.03 1.18 3.67
N SER A 141 23.68 1.97 4.70
CA SER A 141 22.76 1.58 5.77
C SER A 141 21.28 1.83 5.44
N GLY A 142 20.99 2.53 4.33
CA GLY A 142 19.63 2.89 3.93
C GLY A 142 19.08 2.01 2.82
N LEU A 143 19.79 0.98 2.37
CA LEU A 143 19.34 0.10 1.30
C LEU A 143 18.20 -0.79 1.79
N GLN A 144 17.17 -0.91 0.96
CA GLN A 144 15.92 -1.63 1.26
C GLN A 144 15.87 -2.97 0.50
N TYR A 145 15.00 -3.86 0.95
CA TYR A 145 14.65 -5.11 0.26
C TYR A 145 13.37 -4.93 -0.57
N GLY A 146 13.17 -5.79 -1.56
CA GLY A 146 12.02 -5.76 -2.46
C GLY A 146 12.41 -5.86 -3.93
N ASP A 147 11.47 -5.60 -4.82
CA ASP A 147 11.64 -5.63 -6.27
C ASP A 147 11.93 -4.21 -6.78
N PHE A 148 13.06 -3.99 -7.41
CA PHE A 148 13.47 -2.68 -7.91
C PHE A 148 13.60 -2.69 -9.44
N THR A 149 13.02 -1.71 -10.12
CA THR A 149 13.22 -1.53 -11.56
C THR A 149 14.52 -0.78 -11.80
N LEU A 150 15.52 -1.47 -12.34
CA LEU A 150 16.84 -0.94 -12.65
C LEU A 150 17.19 -1.19 -14.11
N ARG A 151 18.25 -0.52 -14.58
CA ARG A 151 18.81 -0.70 -15.94
C ARG A 151 20.31 -0.86 -15.84
N SER A 152 20.93 -1.56 -16.78
CA SER A 152 22.39 -1.52 -16.91
C SER A 152 22.86 -0.11 -17.27
N VAL A 153 24.08 0.22 -16.87
CA VAL A 153 24.71 1.54 -17.13
C VAL A 153 24.03 2.72 -16.42
N MET A 154 23.25 2.48 -15.37
CA MET A 154 22.78 3.55 -14.47
C MET A 154 23.93 4.04 -13.60
N ASP A 155 23.97 5.35 -13.30
CA ASP A 155 24.93 5.88 -12.34
C ASP A 155 24.69 5.34 -10.93
N TYR A 156 25.77 5.13 -10.16
CA TYR A 156 25.71 4.53 -8.82
C TYR A 156 24.86 5.33 -7.81
N ASN A 157 24.80 6.66 -7.97
CA ASN A 157 23.98 7.49 -7.09
C ASN A 157 22.49 7.24 -7.33
N THR A 158 22.08 7.10 -8.59
CA THR A 158 20.68 6.77 -8.96
C THR A 158 20.33 5.35 -8.51
N ILE A 159 21.22 4.35 -8.71
CA ILE A 159 21.00 2.99 -8.19
C ILE A 159 20.80 3.03 -6.66
N LEU A 160 21.70 3.68 -5.91
CA LEU A 160 21.57 3.78 -4.47
C LEU A 160 20.31 4.54 -4.01
N LYS A 161 19.90 5.59 -4.74
CA LYS A 161 18.62 6.29 -4.46
C LYS A 161 17.44 5.35 -4.66
N THR A 162 17.39 4.63 -5.76
CA THR A 162 16.31 3.68 -6.07
C THR A 162 16.22 2.59 -5.01
N LEU A 163 17.38 2.00 -4.63
CA LEU A 163 17.45 0.98 -3.59
C LEU A 163 17.18 1.52 -2.17
N SER A 164 17.26 2.82 -1.94
CA SER A 164 16.96 3.45 -0.65
C SER A 164 15.48 3.81 -0.48
N VAL A 165 14.69 3.74 -1.55
CA VAL A 165 13.24 3.89 -1.47
C VAL A 165 12.65 2.51 -1.17
N GLN A 166 11.96 2.38 -0.04
CA GLN A 166 11.27 1.14 0.28
C GLN A 166 10.27 0.84 -0.83
N GLN A 167 10.56 -0.16 -1.62
CA GLN A 167 9.59 -0.76 -2.53
C GLN A 167 8.69 -1.65 -1.69
N VAL A 168 7.67 -1.07 -1.10
CA VAL A 168 6.59 -1.85 -0.52
C VAL A 168 5.97 -2.58 -1.71
N LYS A 169 6.17 -3.90 -1.81
CA LYS A 169 5.38 -4.73 -2.70
C LYS A 169 3.98 -4.69 -2.13
N LEU A 170 3.19 -3.74 -2.63
CA LEU A 170 1.79 -3.61 -2.25
C LEU A 170 1.12 -4.94 -2.64
N LYS A 171 0.89 -5.75 -1.63
CA LYS A 171 0.25 -7.04 -1.80
C LYS A 171 -1.23 -6.76 -2.05
N THR A 172 -1.73 -7.08 -3.22
CA THR A 172 -3.14 -6.93 -3.55
C THR A 172 -3.89 -8.25 -3.41
N ILE A 173 -5.17 -8.14 -3.15
CA ILE A 173 -6.13 -9.24 -3.18
C ILE A 173 -7.36 -8.81 -3.98
N THR A 174 -7.84 -9.70 -4.84
CA THR A 174 -9.06 -9.47 -5.61
C THR A 174 -10.23 -10.17 -4.94
N ILE A 175 -11.30 -9.43 -4.66
CA ILE A 175 -12.51 -9.93 -4.00
C ILE A 175 -13.73 -9.53 -4.81
N THR A 176 -14.63 -10.49 -5.06
CA THR A 176 -15.93 -10.24 -5.69
C THR A 176 -17.03 -10.17 -4.64
N PHE A 177 -17.83 -9.11 -4.66
CA PHE A 177 -19.01 -8.92 -3.82
C PHE A 177 -20.25 -9.04 -4.71
N PRO A 178 -21.04 -10.11 -4.54
CA PRO A 178 -22.28 -10.29 -5.28
C PRO A 178 -23.30 -9.20 -4.98
N GLU A 179 -24.18 -8.95 -5.95
CA GLU A 179 -25.40 -8.16 -5.75
C GLU A 179 -26.28 -8.78 -4.65
N GLY A 180 -27.02 -7.96 -3.92
CA GLY A 180 -27.84 -8.40 -2.80
C GLY A 180 -27.09 -8.69 -1.49
N TYR A 181 -25.74 -8.50 -1.44
CA TYR A 181 -25.03 -8.58 -0.16
C TYR A 181 -25.45 -7.44 0.76
N THR A 182 -25.65 -7.75 2.05
CA THR A 182 -25.80 -6.70 3.08
C THR A 182 -24.47 -6.06 3.41
N ALA A 183 -24.48 -4.88 3.98
CA ALA A 183 -23.28 -4.21 4.48
C ALA A 183 -22.49 -5.11 5.45
N VAL A 184 -23.20 -5.86 6.30
CA VAL A 184 -22.58 -6.84 7.22
C VAL A 184 -21.91 -7.97 6.45
N ALA A 185 -22.55 -8.52 5.42
CA ALA A 185 -21.97 -9.58 4.58
C ALA A 185 -20.70 -9.10 3.86
N ILE A 186 -20.70 -7.85 3.39
CA ILE A 186 -19.52 -7.22 2.81
C ILE A 186 -18.41 -7.10 3.85
N ALA A 187 -18.72 -6.57 5.04
CA ALA A 187 -17.77 -6.42 6.14
C ALA A 187 -17.18 -7.77 6.58
N GLN A 188 -18.00 -8.81 6.73
CA GLN A 188 -17.55 -10.17 7.04
C GLN A 188 -16.58 -10.69 5.98
N LYS A 189 -16.87 -10.45 4.71
CA LYS A 189 -16.00 -10.86 3.62
C LYS A 189 -14.67 -10.10 3.60
N MET A 190 -14.66 -8.84 4.02
CA MET A 190 -13.42 -8.07 4.23
C MET A 190 -12.58 -8.67 5.35
N GLU A 191 -13.22 -9.04 6.49
CA GLU A 191 -12.56 -9.68 7.63
C GLU A 191 -12.02 -11.07 7.29
N GLU A 192 -12.80 -11.93 6.61
CA GLU A 192 -12.38 -13.26 6.14
C GLU A 192 -11.12 -13.21 5.25
N ASN A 193 -10.94 -12.11 4.52
CA ASN A 193 -9.78 -11.88 3.67
C ASN A 193 -8.65 -11.13 4.40
N GLY A 194 -8.79 -10.86 5.70
CA GLY A 194 -7.77 -10.28 6.55
C GLY A 194 -7.48 -8.80 6.31
N LEU A 195 -8.47 -8.05 5.78
CA LEU A 195 -8.31 -6.62 5.45
C LEU A 195 -8.65 -5.71 6.65
N CYS A 196 -9.78 -5.95 7.31
CA CYS A 196 -10.21 -5.19 8.50
C CYS A 196 -11.24 -6.01 9.29
N SER A 197 -11.55 -5.59 10.52
CA SER A 197 -12.64 -6.20 11.28
C SER A 197 -14.01 -5.76 10.77
N VAL A 198 -15.06 -6.56 11.05
CA VAL A 198 -16.45 -6.21 10.73
C VAL A 198 -16.84 -4.87 11.36
N ASP A 199 -16.53 -4.69 12.63
CA ASP A 199 -16.90 -3.49 13.38
C ASP A 199 -16.19 -2.24 12.85
N ASP A 200 -14.89 -2.31 12.54
CA ASP A 200 -14.14 -1.19 11.97
C ASP A 200 -14.67 -0.80 10.59
N PHE A 201 -15.00 -1.80 9.75
CA PHE A 201 -15.56 -1.54 8.43
C PHE A 201 -16.92 -0.84 8.52
N LEU A 202 -17.83 -1.35 9.34
CA LEU A 202 -19.17 -0.80 9.49
C LEU A 202 -19.15 0.58 10.14
N ALA A 203 -18.34 0.79 11.19
CA ALA A 203 -18.17 2.10 11.82
C ALA A 203 -17.69 3.16 10.81
N CYS A 204 -16.70 2.81 9.99
CA CYS A 204 -16.20 3.67 8.93
C CYS A 204 -17.27 3.92 7.85
N ALA A 205 -17.92 2.87 7.37
CA ALA A 205 -18.93 2.97 6.31
C ALA A 205 -20.15 3.80 6.75
N ASN A 206 -20.52 3.77 8.01
CA ASN A 206 -21.57 4.63 8.57
C ASN A 206 -21.12 6.06 8.93
N GLY A 207 -19.78 6.33 8.92
CA GLY A 207 -19.19 7.58 9.38
C GLY A 207 -19.17 7.74 10.91
N GLU A 208 -19.37 6.65 11.65
CA GLU A 208 -19.44 6.65 13.12
C GLU A 208 -18.05 6.80 13.78
N ASP A 209 -17.00 6.42 13.08
CA ASP A 209 -15.60 6.61 13.50
C ASP A 209 -15.07 8.03 13.21
N GLY A 210 -15.88 8.90 12.61
CA GLY A 210 -15.53 10.24 12.15
C GLY A 210 -15.03 10.31 10.72
N SER A 211 -15.12 9.21 9.96
CA SER A 211 -14.85 9.18 8.53
C SER A 211 -15.80 10.10 7.77
N ASP A 212 -15.27 10.87 6.83
CA ASP A 212 -16.02 11.86 6.04
C ASP A 212 -16.01 11.45 4.56
N PHE A 213 -17.22 11.25 4.01
CA PHE A 213 -17.47 10.93 2.61
C PHE A 213 -18.28 12.03 1.90
N SER A 214 -18.26 13.25 2.44
CA SER A 214 -19.00 14.41 1.91
C SER A 214 -18.61 14.83 0.49
N GLN A 215 -17.52 14.27 -0.05
CA GLN A 215 -17.15 14.41 -1.46
C GLN A 215 -18.12 13.74 -2.42
N TYR A 216 -19.02 12.87 -1.95
CA TYR A 216 -20.04 12.20 -2.76
C TYR A 216 -21.42 12.83 -2.55
N ASP A 217 -22.08 13.20 -3.64
CA ASP A 217 -23.41 13.82 -3.60
C ASP A 217 -24.45 12.87 -3.01
N PHE A 218 -24.38 11.57 -3.32
CA PHE A 218 -25.28 10.58 -2.75
C PHE A 218 -25.16 10.49 -1.23
N TRP A 219 -23.96 10.57 -0.67
CA TRP A 219 -23.73 10.50 0.77
C TRP A 219 -24.38 11.66 1.52
N ASN A 220 -24.28 12.85 0.92
CA ASN A 220 -24.91 14.06 1.44
C ASN A 220 -26.44 14.05 1.31
N ALA A 221 -26.96 13.30 0.33
CA ALA A 221 -28.39 13.17 0.07
C ALA A 221 -29.08 12.10 0.94
N ILE A 222 -28.32 11.25 1.67
CA ILE A 222 -28.90 10.26 2.59
C ILE A 222 -29.51 10.99 3.79
N PRO A 223 -30.85 10.93 3.98
CA PRO A 223 -31.50 11.61 5.09
C PRO A 223 -31.19 10.93 6.43
N ASP A 224 -31.20 11.71 7.50
CA ASP A 224 -31.23 11.18 8.86
C ASP A 224 -32.66 10.72 9.17
N THR A 225 -32.92 9.43 8.92
CA THR A 225 -34.24 8.81 9.04
C THR A 225 -34.32 8.02 10.34
N GLU A 226 -35.35 8.30 11.16
CA GLU A 226 -35.63 7.55 12.39
C GLU A 226 -35.78 6.05 12.09
N GLY A 227 -35.14 5.23 12.87
CA GLY A 227 -35.18 3.76 12.74
C GLY A 227 -34.28 3.19 11.63
N ARG A 228 -33.51 4.00 10.92
CA ARG A 228 -32.52 3.49 9.94
C ARG A 228 -31.46 2.66 10.67
N LEU A 229 -31.26 1.41 10.23
CA LEU A 229 -30.27 0.50 10.83
C LEU A 229 -28.84 0.88 10.52
N MET A 230 -28.56 1.14 9.23
CA MET A 230 -27.22 1.50 8.74
C MET A 230 -27.32 2.56 7.65
N LYS A 231 -26.52 3.61 7.76
CA LYS A 231 -26.46 4.64 6.72
C LYS A 231 -25.87 4.12 5.42
N CYS A 232 -24.89 3.20 5.52
CA CYS A 232 -24.16 2.65 4.38
C CYS A 232 -24.94 1.59 3.58
N GLU A 233 -26.02 1.00 4.14
CA GLU A 233 -26.76 -0.07 3.46
C GLU A 233 -27.40 0.45 2.17
N GLY A 234 -27.17 -0.26 1.07
CA GLY A 234 -27.61 0.09 -0.27
C GLY A 234 -26.57 0.88 -1.09
N TYR A 235 -25.50 1.39 -0.47
CA TYR A 235 -24.53 2.25 -1.12
C TYR A 235 -23.13 1.63 -1.28
N LEU A 236 -22.91 0.43 -0.76
CA LEU A 236 -21.67 -0.34 -0.95
C LEU A 236 -21.77 -1.15 -2.25
N PHE A 237 -21.46 -0.52 -3.38
CA PHE A 237 -21.76 -1.07 -4.70
C PHE A 237 -21.15 -2.47 -4.91
N PRO A 238 -21.93 -3.48 -5.33
CA PRO A 238 -21.44 -4.83 -5.60
C PRO A 238 -20.62 -4.87 -6.89
N ASP A 239 -19.36 -5.33 -6.81
CA ASP A 239 -18.48 -5.50 -7.97
C ASP A 239 -17.27 -6.40 -7.56
N THR A 240 -16.32 -6.57 -8.47
CA THR A 240 -15.02 -7.19 -8.18
C THR A 240 -13.98 -6.11 -7.99
N TYR A 241 -13.39 -6.05 -6.82
CA TYR A 241 -12.40 -5.04 -6.44
C TYR A 241 -11.02 -5.66 -6.17
N GLU A 242 -9.98 -4.90 -6.46
CA GLU A 242 -8.61 -5.19 -6.04
C GLU A 242 -8.23 -4.26 -4.89
N PHE A 243 -7.89 -4.84 -3.74
CA PHE A 243 -7.49 -4.11 -2.54
C PHE A 243 -6.02 -4.32 -2.22
N PHE A 244 -5.34 -3.29 -1.74
CA PHE A 244 -4.07 -3.45 -1.06
C PHE A 244 -4.29 -4.02 0.34
N THR A 245 -3.49 -5.02 0.75
CA THR A 245 -3.72 -5.75 2.02
C THR A 245 -3.34 -4.96 3.28
N ASP A 246 -2.68 -3.82 3.13
CA ASP A 246 -2.18 -2.94 4.19
C ASP A 246 -2.71 -1.50 4.07
N ASP A 247 -3.85 -1.33 3.40
CA ASP A 247 -4.50 -0.03 3.25
C ASP A 247 -5.37 0.31 4.47
N SER A 248 -5.84 1.53 4.53
CA SER A 248 -6.74 2.00 5.58
C SER A 248 -8.18 1.52 5.34
N VAL A 249 -8.95 1.35 6.43
CA VAL A 249 -10.37 1.01 6.36
C VAL A 249 -11.14 2.06 5.56
N TYR A 250 -10.77 3.34 5.70
CA TYR A 250 -11.33 4.43 4.90
C TYR A 250 -11.17 4.18 3.39
N ASN A 251 -9.99 3.77 2.93
CA ASN A 251 -9.74 3.51 1.51
C ASN A 251 -10.51 2.28 1.02
N TYR A 252 -10.69 1.28 1.86
CA TYR A 252 -11.53 0.12 1.53
C TYR A 252 -12.97 0.55 1.30
N VAL A 253 -13.58 1.26 2.24
CA VAL A 253 -14.96 1.79 2.12
C VAL A 253 -15.09 2.74 0.94
N ASN A 254 -14.12 3.66 0.79
CA ASN A 254 -14.11 4.63 -0.30
C ASN A 254 -14.09 3.97 -1.69
N THR A 255 -13.55 2.77 -1.82
CA THR A 255 -13.56 2.00 -3.07
C THR A 255 -14.99 1.64 -3.48
N PHE A 256 -15.82 1.19 -2.55
CA PHE A 256 -17.25 0.89 -2.81
C PHE A 256 -18.04 2.16 -3.13
N TYR A 257 -17.84 3.23 -2.36
CA TYR A 257 -18.55 4.49 -2.58
C TYR A 257 -18.19 5.17 -3.89
N LYS A 258 -16.91 5.12 -4.25
CA LYS A 258 -16.45 5.60 -5.57
C LYS A 258 -17.09 4.82 -6.71
N ALA A 259 -17.26 3.51 -6.55
CA ALA A 259 -17.92 2.68 -7.55
C ALA A 259 -19.42 3.02 -7.63
N PHE A 260 -20.11 3.17 -6.49
CA PHE A 260 -21.52 3.59 -6.44
C PHE A 260 -21.70 4.94 -7.15
N ASP A 261 -20.92 5.95 -6.79
CA ASP A 261 -20.96 7.27 -7.39
C ASP A 261 -20.76 7.21 -8.92
N ALA A 262 -19.75 6.48 -9.38
CA ALA A 262 -19.45 6.34 -10.80
C ALA A 262 -20.56 5.63 -11.58
N LYS A 263 -21.21 4.63 -10.98
CA LYS A 263 -22.28 3.84 -11.62
C LYS A 263 -23.63 4.56 -11.63
N THR A 264 -23.85 5.46 -10.67
CA THR A 264 -25.16 6.15 -10.51
C THR A 264 -25.12 7.61 -10.95
N SER A 265 -23.95 8.13 -11.34
CA SER A 265 -23.78 9.54 -11.75
C SER A 265 -24.76 10.00 -12.82
N ASP A 266 -25.04 9.16 -13.80
CA ASP A 266 -25.93 9.48 -14.92
C ASP A 266 -27.43 9.41 -14.55
N LEU A 267 -27.77 8.93 -13.37
CA LEU A 267 -29.16 8.76 -12.93
C LEU A 267 -29.75 10.01 -12.28
N TRP A 268 -28.90 10.94 -11.83
CA TRP A 268 -29.34 12.13 -11.08
C TRP A 268 -30.36 13.00 -11.85
N ASP A 269 -30.17 13.19 -13.14
CA ASP A 269 -31.09 13.96 -13.95
C ASP A 269 -32.49 13.29 -14.00
N THR A 270 -32.52 11.97 -14.20
CA THR A 270 -33.76 11.18 -14.20
C THR A 270 -34.43 11.18 -12.83
N ILE A 271 -33.69 11.08 -11.75
CA ILE A 271 -34.19 11.16 -10.37
C ILE A 271 -34.90 12.50 -10.14
N ASN A 272 -34.23 13.59 -10.52
CA ASN A 272 -34.76 14.95 -10.40
C ASN A 272 -36.02 15.16 -11.27
N GLU A 273 -36.02 14.67 -12.51
CA GLU A 273 -37.16 14.75 -13.43
C GLU A 273 -38.38 14.02 -12.89
N LYS A 274 -38.18 12.88 -12.25
CA LYS A 274 -39.23 12.07 -11.64
C LYS A 274 -39.67 12.59 -10.26
N GLY A 275 -38.96 13.55 -9.69
CA GLY A 275 -39.29 14.11 -8.38
C GLY A 275 -39.08 13.15 -7.21
N THR A 276 -38.22 12.15 -7.37
CA THR A 276 -37.83 11.19 -6.34
C THR A 276 -36.43 11.53 -5.75
N THR A 277 -35.93 10.71 -4.86
CA THR A 277 -34.60 10.90 -4.29
C THR A 277 -33.71 9.67 -4.57
N MET A 278 -32.37 9.86 -4.61
CA MET A 278 -31.45 8.73 -4.71
C MET A 278 -31.67 7.72 -3.57
N ASN A 279 -32.01 8.20 -2.39
CA ASN A 279 -32.30 7.36 -1.23
C ASN A 279 -33.53 6.45 -1.47
N ASP A 280 -34.62 7.01 -2.00
CA ASP A 280 -35.85 6.24 -2.26
C ASP A 280 -35.61 5.21 -3.37
N VAL A 281 -34.84 5.59 -4.40
CA VAL A 281 -34.44 4.69 -5.48
C VAL A 281 -33.61 3.53 -4.96
N VAL A 282 -32.63 3.78 -4.11
CA VAL A 282 -31.76 2.74 -3.53
C VAL A 282 -32.55 1.81 -2.60
N ILE A 283 -33.42 2.37 -1.77
CA ILE A 283 -34.32 1.57 -0.93
C ILE A 283 -35.17 0.65 -1.80
N LEU A 284 -35.89 1.19 -2.78
CA LEU A 284 -36.75 0.38 -3.67
C LEU A 284 -35.94 -0.66 -4.44
N ALA A 285 -34.77 -0.29 -4.95
CA ALA A 285 -33.86 -1.19 -5.67
C ALA A 285 -33.40 -2.38 -4.80
N SER A 286 -33.16 -2.17 -3.51
CA SER A 286 -32.80 -3.25 -2.60
C SER A 286 -33.89 -4.30 -2.45
N PHE A 287 -35.15 -3.90 -2.52
CA PHE A 287 -36.31 -4.84 -2.53
C PHE A 287 -36.47 -5.51 -3.87
N ILE A 288 -36.31 -4.78 -4.98
CA ILE A 288 -36.34 -5.36 -6.33
C ILE A 288 -35.27 -6.45 -6.46
N GLN A 289 -34.05 -6.17 -5.99
CA GLN A 289 -32.91 -7.12 -6.00
C GLN A 289 -33.26 -8.43 -5.31
N GLU A 290 -33.95 -8.38 -4.17
CA GLU A 290 -34.29 -9.57 -3.37
C GLU A 290 -35.52 -10.33 -3.86
N GLU A 291 -36.44 -9.67 -4.56
CA GLU A 291 -37.68 -10.29 -5.07
C GLU A 291 -37.52 -10.82 -6.50
N ALA A 292 -36.64 -10.24 -7.31
CA ALA A 292 -36.43 -10.67 -8.68
C ALA A 292 -35.51 -11.89 -8.75
N GLY A 293 -35.98 -12.94 -9.40
CA GLY A 293 -35.18 -14.13 -9.60
C GLY A 293 -34.06 -13.97 -10.63
N MET A 294 -34.14 -12.95 -11.47
CA MET A 294 -33.14 -12.61 -12.49
C MET A 294 -33.32 -11.15 -12.95
N PRO A 295 -32.26 -10.48 -13.41
CA PRO A 295 -32.33 -9.06 -13.82
C PRO A 295 -33.38 -8.72 -14.88
N ALA A 296 -33.75 -9.67 -15.72
CA ALA A 296 -34.80 -9.49 -16.72
C ALA A 296 -36.23 -9.32 -16.12
N GLU A 297 -36.43 -9.58 -14.84
CA GLU A 297 -37.67 -9.44 -14.10
C GLU A 297 -37.74 -8.16 -13.28
N ASP A 298 -36.59 -7.47 -13.06
CA ASP A 298 -36.48 -6.29 -12.20
C ASP A 298 -37.51 -5.22 -12.54
N ALA A 299 -37.68 -4.86 -13.82
CA ALA A 299 -38.61 -3.83 -14.24
C ALA A 299 -40.06 -4.22 -13.95
N LYS A 300 -40.44 -5.51 -14.02
CA LYS A 300 -41.78 -6.00 -13.67
C LYS A 300 -42.03 -5.99 -12.16
N VAL A 301 -41.02 -6.40 -11.39
CA VAL A 301 -41.08 -6.32 -9.92
C VAL A 301 -41.21 -4.87 -9.50
N SER A 302 -40.42 -3.98 -10.12
CA SER A 302 -40.51 -2.54 -9.92
C SER A 302 -41.91 -2.01 -10.20
N ALA A 303 -42.52 -2.38 -11.34
CA ALA A 303 -43.91 -1.98 -11.68
C ALA A 303 -44.91 -2.46 -10.63
N CYS A 304 -44.75 -3.68 -10.09
CA CYS A 304 -45.61 -4.14 -8.99
C CYS A 304 -45.51 -3.27 -7.75
N PHE A 305 -44.27 -2.89 -7.37
CA PHE A 305 -44.04 -2.04 -6.20
C PHE A 305 -44.53 -0.62 -6.40
N HIS A 306 -44.29 0.00 -7.56
CA HIS A 306 -44.85 1.32 -7.90
C HIS A 306 -46.37 1.32 -7.87
N ASN A 307 -47.02 0.29 -8.45
CA ASN A 307 -48.45 0.15 -8.40
C ASN A 307 -49.02 0.05 -6.97
N ARG A 308 -48.32 -0.62 -6.06
CA ARG A 308 -48.74 -0.69 -4.66
C ARG A 308 -48.54 0.62 -3.91
N LEU A 309 -47.45 1.33 -4.18
CA LEU A 309 -47.09 2.56 -3.49
C LEU A 309 -47.82 3.81 -3.99
N GLU A 310 -48.22 3.84 -5.28
CA GLU A 310 -48.71 5.03 -5.95
C GLU A 310 -50.18 4.91 -6.40
N SER A 311 -50.81 3.72 -6.34
CA SER A 311 -52.14 3.48 -6.87
C SER A 311 -53.22 4.13 -6.03
N ASP A 312 -54.20 4.76 -6.71
CA ASP A 312 -55.45 5.24 -6.11
C ASP A 312 -56.51 4.12 -5.95
N ASP A 313 -56.18 2.87 -6.32
CA ASP A 313 -57.11 1.74 -6.14
C ASP A 313 -57.33 1.48 -4.66
N PRO A 314 -58.60 1.37 -4.19
CA PRO A 314 -58.93 1.05 -2.80
C PRO A 314 -58.24 -0.21 -2.25
N GLN A 315 -57.81 -1.14 -3.10
CA GLN A 315 -57.07 -2.32 -2.73
C GLN A 315 -55.68 -1.95 -2.18
N TRP A 316 -55.08 -0.88 -2.69
CA TRP A 316 -53.76 -0.40 -2.32
C TRP A 316 -53.80 0.89 -1.50
N ALA A 317 -54.92 1.22 -0.90
CA ALA A 317 -55.13 2.48 -0.16
C ALA A 317 -54.19 2.70 1.03
N GLU A 318 -53.54 1.65 1.51
CA GLU A 318 -52.53 1.73 2.58
C GLU A 318 -51.12 2.03 2.03
N HIS A 319 -50.90 2.01 0.71
CA HIS A 319 -49.62 2.29 0.03
C HIS A 319 -48.48 1.49 0.63
N LYS A 320 -48.69 0.22 0.92
CA LYS A 320 -47.67 -0.70 1.52
C LYS A 320 -46.94 -1.45 0.42
N LEU A 321 -45.66 -1.66 0.60
CA LEU A 321 -44.80 -2.41 -0.32
C LEU A 321 -45.19 -3.90 -0.35
N GLU A 322 -45.53 -4.47 0.82
CA GLU A 322 -45.94 -5.87 1.01
C GLU A 322 -44.96 -6.89 0.44
N SER A 323 -43.67 -6.71 0.75
CA SER A 323 -42.57 -7.62 0.35
C SER A 323 -42.16 -8.49 1.52
N ASN A 324 -41.94 -9.78 1.25
CA ASN A 324 -41.41 -10.71 2.24
C ASN A 324 -39.93 -10.48 2.56
N ALA A 325 -39.20 -9.73 1.75
CA ALA A 325 -37.76 -9.51 1.91
C ALA A 325 -37.39 -8.88 3.27
N SER A 326 -38.23 -7.97 3.81
CA SER A 326 -38.01 -7.38 5.13
C SER A 326 -39.04 -7.81 6.18
N SER A 327 -40.01 -8.63 5.80
CA SER A 327 -41.13 -8.99 6.67
C SER A 327 -40.77 -10.10 7.65
N TYR A 328 -41.00 -9.87 8.93
CA TYR A 328 -41.02 -10.91 9.96
C TYR A 328 -42.39 -11.52 10.06
N ILE A 329 -42.84 -12.20 9.00
CA ILE A 329 -44.14 -12.85 8.98
C ILE A 329 -43.99 -14.30 9.44
N MET A 330 -44.59 -14.59 10.56
CA MET A 330 -44.99 -15.93 11.00
C MET A 330 -43.86 -16.98 11.12
N ASN A 331 -42.68 -16.63 11.59
CA ASN A 331 -41.60 -17.60 11.74
C ASN A 331 -41.20 -18.36 10.47
N ASP A 332 -41.52 -17.83 9.31
CA ASP A 332 -41.07 -18.37 8.04
C ASP A 332 -39.65 -17.90 7.77
N SER A 333 -38.73 -18.61 8.35
CA SER A 333 -37.30 -18.31 8.23
C SER A 333 -36.77 -18.43 6.79
N ASP A 334 -37.52 -19.16 5.92
CA ASP A 334 -37.06 -19.41 4.55
C ASP A 334 -37.44 -18.25 3.61
N ASN A 335 -38.44 -17.43 4.01
CA ASN A 335 -38.92 -16.31 3.21
C ASN A 335 -38.77 -14.93 3.86
N ASN A 336 -38.15 -14.85 5.03
CA ASN A 336 -37.85 -13.59 5.70
C ASN A 336 -36.36 -13.26 5.55
N TYR A 337 -36.04 -12.48 4.54
CA TYR A 337 -34.65 -12.13 4.24
C TYR A 337 -33.98 -11.35 5.36
N LEU A 338 -34.66 -10.37 5.94
CA LEU A 338 -34.10 -9.57 7.03
C LEU A 338 -33.78 -10.43 8.27
N TRP A 339 -34.63 -11.41 8.60
CA TRP A 339 -34.42 -12.33 9.71
C TRP A 339 -33.22 -13.27 9.49
N ASN A 340 -33.09 -13.79 8.27
CA ASN A 340 -32.03 -14.73 7.90
C ASN A 340 -30.76 -14.04 7.43
N SER A 341 -30.75 -12.73 7.34
CA SER A 341 -29.62 -11.96 6.83
C SER A 341 -28.43 -11.96 7.81
N PRO A 342 -27.22 -11.76 7.33
CA PRO A 342 -26.07 -11.46 8.18
C PRO A 342 -26.31 -10.28 9.12
N THR A 343 -27.13 -9.31 8.70
CA THR A 343 -27.55 -8.16 9.51
C THR A 343 -28.32 -8.58 10.75
N ALA A 344 -29.29 -9.51 10.63
CA ALA A 344 -30.00 -10.05 11.78
C ALA A 344 -29.07 -10.76 12.77
N ALA A 345 -28.12 -11.53 12.24
CA ALA A 345 -27.10 -12.22 13.06
C ALA A 345 -26.17 -11.21 13.76
N TYR A 346 -25.76 -10.16 13.08
CA TYR A 346 -24.90 -9.10 13.65
C TYR A 346 -25.58 -8.39 14.83
N TYR A 347 -26.88 -8.12 14.73
CA TYR A 347 -27.66 -7.54 15.83
C TYR A 347 -28.12 -8.56 16.88
N GLY A 348 -27.85 -9.85 16.69
CA GLY A 348 -28.22 -10.91 17.62
C GLY A 348 -29.70 -11.18 17.72
N TRP A 349 -30.51 -10.85 16.68
CA TRP A 349 -31.96 -11.07 16.72
C TRP A 349 -32.36 -12.54 16.74
N PRO A 350 -31.70 -13.47 16.02
CA PRO A 350 -32.01 -14.89 16.07
C PRO A 350 -31.86 -15.48 17.47
N GLU A 351 -30.82 -15.07 18.22
CA GLU A 351 -30.57 -15.49 19.59
C GLU A 351 -31.61 -14.92 20.57
N GLN A 352 -32.12 -13.75 20.31
CA GLN A 352 -33.19 -13.12 21.07
C GLN A 352 -34.57 -13.71 20.75
N GLY A 353 -34.69 -14.46 19.65
CA GLY A 353 -35.93 -15.11 19.22
C GLY A 353 -36.91 -14.18 18.53
N ALA A 354 -36.56 -12.92 18.25
CA ALA A 354 -37.40 -11.97 17.54
C ALA A 354 -36.60 -10.78 17.00
N VAL A 355 -37.06 -10.20 15.89
CA VAL A 355 -36.68 -8.85 15.47
C VAL A 355 -37.36 -7.86 16.44
N PRO A 356 -36.65 -6.84 16.96
CA PRO A 356 -37.22 -5.84 17.83
C PRO A 356 -38.41 -5.09 17.22
N ASP A 357 -39.42 -4.77 18.03
CA ASP A 357 -40.65 -4.09 17.54
C ASP A 357 -40.36 -2.72 16.94
N ASP A 358 -39.36 -2.00 17.41
CA ASP A 358 -38.91 -0.73 16.84
C ASP A 358 -38.31 -0.88 15.45
N VAL A 359 -37.56 -1.97 15.17
CA VAL A 359 -37.09 -2.31 13.83
C VAL A 359 -38.26 -2.65 12.92
N LEU A 360 -39.17 -3.51 13.40
CA LEU A 360 -40.39 -3.87 12.64
C LEU A 360 -41.25 -2.66 12.32
N ALA A 361 -41.33 -1.67 13.21
CA ALA A 361 -42.08 -0.43 12.97
C ALA A 361 -41.51 0.41 11.82
N HIS A 362 -40.26 0.16 11.38
CA HIS A 362 -39.60 0.94 10.33
C HIS A 362 -39.21 0.11 9.09
N TYR A 363 -39.27 -1.24 9.18
CA TYR A 363 -38.83 -2.12 8.10
C TYR A 363 -39.89 -3.15 7.65
N ASP A 364 -40.93 -3.46 8.48
CA ASP A 364 -41.93 -4.43 8.10
C ASP A 364 -42.89 -3.82 7.07
N THR A 365 -42.71 -4.15 5.81
CA THR A 365 -43.46 -3.61 4.66
C THR A 365 -44.94 -3.98 4.62
N TYR A 366 -45.39 -4.88 5.50
CA TYR A 366 -46.82 -5.17 5.74
C TYR A 366 -47.42 -4.27 6.82
N ARG A 367 -46.60 -3.62 7.64
CA ARG A 367 -47.07 -2.71 8.71
C ARG A 367 -46.98 -1.25 8.34
N ILE A 368 -45.91 -0.87 7.61
CA ILE A 368 -45.64 0.52 7.27
C ILE A 368 -46.28 0.91 5.92
N SER A 369 -46.64 2.18 5.78
CA SER A 369 -47.02 2.79 4.50
C SER A 369 -45.80 3.44 3.85
N GLY A 370 -45.62 3.29 2.55
CA GLY A 370 -44.44 3.81 1.82
C GLY A 370 -43.24 2.91 1.90
N LEU A 371 -42.07 3.51 1.74
CA LEU A 371 -40.77 2.83 1.78
C LEU A 371 -40.24 2.68 3.22
N PRO A 372 -39.47 1.64 3.51
CA PRO A 372 -38.80 1.48 4.78
C PRO A 372 -37.79 2.62 5.09
N ALA A 373 -37.31 2.65 6.34
CA ALA A 373 -36.36 3.66 6.79
C ALA A 373 -35.00 3.60 6.08
N GLY A 374 -34.65 2.48 5.46
CA GLY A 374 -33.41 2.28 4.72
C GLY A 374 -33.46 1.05 3.82
N ALA A 375 -32.43 0.89 2.99
CA ALA A 375 -32.25 -0.30 2.18
C ALA A 375 -31.97 -1.53 3.05
N ILE A 376 -32.23 -2.73 2.50
CA ILE A 376 -32.03 -4.01 3.17
C ILE A 376 -30.80 -4.77 2.65
N THR A 377 -30.34 -4.43 1.45
CA THR A 377 -29.14 -5.00 0.79
C THR A 377 -28.53 -3.97 -0.14
N ASN A 378 -27.37 -4.31 -0.72
CA ASN A 378 -26.70 -3.48 -1.72
C ASN A 378 -27.07 -3.98 -3.13
N PRO A 379 -27.92 -3.24 -3.85
CA PRO A 379 -28.43 -3.67 -5.15
C PRO A 379 -27.41 -3.48 -6.28
N GLY A 380 -27.57 -4.28 -7.35
CA GLY A 380 -26.87 -4.08 -8.61
C GLY A 380 -27.46 -2.90 -9.41
N ILE A 381 -26.73 -2.52 -10.48
CA ILE A 381 -27.14 -1.38 -11.32
C ILE A 381 -28.47 -1.65 -12.04
N ASP A 382 -28.78 -2.89 -12.40
CA ASP A 382 -30.01 -3.25 -13.09
C ASP A 382 -31.25 -3.03 -12.20
N ALA A 383 -31.16 -3.42 -10.92
CA ALA A 383 -32.21 -3.16 -9.93
C ALA A 383 -32.39 -1.65 -9.65
N ILE A 384 -31.26 -0.89 -9.56
CA ILE A 384 -31.31 0.58 -9.40
C ILE A 384 -31.98 1.25 -10.63
N ALA A 385 -31.62 0.82 -11.84
CA ALA A 385 -32.22 1.33 -13.06
C ALA A 385 -33.71 0.96 -13.16
N ALA A 386 -34.10 -0.25 -12.75
CA ALA A 386 -35.47 -0.72 -12.72
C ALA A 386 -36.32 0.05 -11.71
N ALA A 387 -35.79 0.42 -10.55
CA ALA A 387 -36.48 1.26 -9.56
C ALA A 387 -36.90 2.62 -10.14
N LEU A 388 -36.13 3.14 -11.10
CA LEU A 388 -36.44 4.37 -11.82
C LEU A 388 -37.35 4.14 -13.03
N ASN A 389 -37.30 2.98 -13.67
CA ASN A 389 -37.96 2.72 -14.94
C ASN A 389 -38.76 1.41 -14.87
N PRO A 390 -39.91 1.40 -14.16
CA PRO A 390 -40.82 0.26 -14.14
C PRO A 390 -41.40 -0.01 -15.54
N ASP A 391 -41.77 -1.31 -15.83
CA ASP A 391 -42.40 -1.75 -17.07
C ASP A 391 -43.85 -1.23 -17.21
#